data_d113e9c48959643a53a7b9741bb885d9
#
_entry.id   d113e9c48959643a53a7b9741bb885d9
#
_cell.length_a   1.000
_cell.length_b   1.000
_cell.length_c   1.000
_cell.angle_alpha   90.00
_cell.angle_beta   90.00
_cell.angle_gamma   90.00
#
_symmetry.space_group_name_H-M   'P 1'
#
loop_
_entity.id
_entity.type
_entity.pdbx_description
1 polymer ?
#
loop_
_entity_poly.entity_id
_entity_poly.type
_entity_poly.pdbx_seq_one_letter_code
_entity_poly.pdbx_strand_id
1 'polypeptide(L)'
;MKKRLLTLLLALVLAVSLAVPAAAAQTQPVEVASALELAQAMAAPASPRGLLCARAAVTEPTRVVAFAPTLADGYGADRVLHLAAWQEYVLEFSNAAAAQRALARLQADPDVTDCFLDEAVTADDTLAGLWDETASRSWGGHAMGLTTLRHQADVLLPAGRRTTVAVIDTGADCTHPLLAGRVSALSYDFANATADMTDVNGHGTATAGLIADLTPDEVDVMVLRVYGDDDLSKPSRVLTALEYALENGAAVVNMSLGWSNAIEKGYSFLNTVLAQAYASGVVVVTAAGNRSQSNPTGDADDVYPANQAAALTVSAVDRSRTFDDSYSASGASVDLCAPGSYVTVAAPGGGTAVRSGTSFAAPHIAAAAACVLLAQPGLSAARVRQTLYCYADDLGDPGRDDEYGHGFPVLTQYFHDRLCPGRTFRDMPEPDFWSHAGLDYCIGAGLMAGTSDVTVSPEALATRAQIVQLLWAAAGSPETAGTLPFTDVAPDAWYYAAVRWAYRTGLVAGTSATTFDPDAPITRQDFTVILYEQSGRPVTTGSALTAFPDVGSVAGYAYAALTWAVEQGLVSGAGADDGVRLTPRGYASRAQVAAILMLYCDRETA
;
A
#
# COMPACT_ATOMS: atom_id res chain seq x y z
N MET A 1 -58.18 59.79 35.64
CA MET A 1 -56.67 59.80 35.43
C MET A 1 -55.98 58.55 35.89
N LYS A 2 -56.30 57.90 37.01
CA LYS A 2 -55.61 56.73 37.52
C LYS A 2 -55.70 55.47 36.64
N LYS A 3 -56.77 55.20 35.91
CA LYS A 3 -56.93 54.05 35.02
C LYS A 3 -56.07 54.11 33.73
N ARG A 4 -55.82 55.31 33.20
CA ARG A 4 -55.00 55.53 31.99
C ARG A 4 -53.51 55.44 32.30
N LEU A 5 -53.11 55.76 33.52
CA LEU A 5 -51.69 55.60 33.96
C LEU A 5 -51.28 54.12 34.17
N LEU A 6 -52.23 53.31 34.68
CA LEU A 6 -52.02 51.90 34.90
C LEU A 6 -51.90 51.10 33.57
N THR A 7 -52.70 51.49 32.56
CA THR A 7 -52.65 50.87 31.25
C THR A 7 -51.38 51.26 30.48
N LEU A 8 -50.91 52.51 30.65
CA LEU A 8 -49.62 52.94 30.07
C LEU A 8 -48.41 52.29 30.77
N LEU A 9 -48.43 52.05 32.10
CA LEU A 9 -47.40 51.34 32.83
C LEU A 9 -47.35 49.84 32.47
N LEU A 10 -48.54 49.22 32.27
CA LEU A 10 -48.57 47.81 31.85
C LEU A 10 -48.08 47.61 30.42
N ALA A 11 -48.44 48.59 29.51
CA ALA A 11 -47.93 48.58 28.14
C ALA A 11 -46.38 48.82 28.06
N LEU A 12 -45.88 49.71 28.96
CA LEU A 12 -44.43 49.96 29.04
C LEU A 12 -43.64 48.77 29.62
N VAL A 13 -44.22 48.09 30.63
CA VAL A 13 -43.60 46.86 31.20
C VAL A 13 -43.67 45.69 30.21
N LEU A 14 -44.76 45.56 29.44
CA LEU A 14 -44.80 44.56 28.35
C LEU A 14 -43.89 44.92 27.17
N ALA A 15 -43.71 46.22 26.83
CA ALA A 15 -42.81 46.63 25.78
C ALA A 15 -41.31 46.50 26.18
N VAL A 16 -40.99 46.67 27.47
CA VAL A 16 -39.63 46.48 27.98
C VAL A 16 -39.29 44.97 28.19
N SER A 17 -40.29 44.12 28.40
CA SER A 17 -40.07 42.65 28.48
C SER A 17 -40.00 41.96 27.08
N LEU A 18 -40.32 42.70 26.01
CA LEU A 18 -40.19 42.21 24.62
C LEU A 18 -38.96 42.76 23.88
N ALA A 19 -38.10 43.52 24.55
CA ALA A 19 -36.92 44.15 23.98
C ALA A 19 -35.62 43.90 24.79
N VAL A 20 -35.52 42.76 25.44
CA VAL A 20 -34.21 42.19 25.76
C VAL A 20 -33.88 41.31 24.55
N PRO A 21 -32.95 41.70 23.66
CA PRO A 21 -32.36 40.69 22.81
C PRO A 21 -31.80 39.64 23.77
N ALA A 22 -32.31 38.41 23.69
CA ALA A 22 -31.59 37.31 24.26
C ALA A 22 -30.20 37.40 23.60
N ALA A 23 -29.22 37.88 24.36
CA ALA A 23 -27.83 37.70 23.97
C ALA A 23 -27.72 36.18 23.80
N ALA A 24 -27.67 35.76 22.55
CA ALA A 24 -27.35 34.37 22.24
C ALA A 24 -26.09 34.10 23.04
N ALA A 25 -26.19 33.21 24.01
CA ALA A 25 -25.01 32.80 24.79
C ALA A 25 -23.99 32.33 23.76
N GLN A 26 -22.91 33.08 23.61
CA GLN A 26 -21.82 32.69 22.71
C GLN A 26 -21.38 31.32 23.12
N THR A 27 -21.52 30.35 22.23
CA THR A 27 -21.01 29.00 22.44
C THR A 27 -19.51 29.11 22.33
N GLN A 28 -18.81 28.90 23.48
CA GLN A 28 -17.35 28.90 23.48
C GLN A 28 -16.86 27.63 22.80
N PRO A 29 -15.86 27.72 21.90
CA PRO A 29 -15.22 26.54 21.32
C PRO A 29 -14.62 25.63 22.41
N VAL A 30 -14.73 24.33 22.20
CA VAL A 30 -14.01 23.33 23.00
C VAL A 30 -12.72 23.04 22.26
N GLU A 31 -11.60 23.48 22.84
CA GLU A 31 -10.27 23.22 22.26
C GLU A 31 -9.94 21.73 22.34
N VAL A 32 -9.37 21.20 21.26
CA VAL A 32 -8.83 19.84 21.17
C VAL A 32 -7.39 19.93 20.68
N ALA A 33 -6.52 19.03 21.18
CA ALA A 33 -5.08 19.12 20.94
C ALA A 33 -4.63 18.37 19.67
N SER A 34 -5.45 17.43 19.18
CA SER A 34 -5.10 16.57 18.04
C SER A 34 -6.31 16.16 17.22
N ALA A 35 -6.07 15.69 15.99
CA ALA A 35 -7.10 15.13 15.13
C ALA A 35 -7.81 13.91 15.77
N LEU A 36 -7.10 13.11 16.57
CA LEU A 36 -7.69 11.99 17.32
C LEU A 36 -8.68 12.48 18.38
N GLU A 37 -8.34 13.53 19.13
CA GLU A 37 -9.25 14.14 20.11
C GLU A 37 -10.45 14.78 19.42
N LEU A 38 -10.25 15.41 18.26
CA LEU A 38 -11.36 15.94 17.46
C LEU A 38 -12.31 14.82 17.02
N ALA A 39 -11.80 13.71 16.48
CA ALA A 39 -12.61 12.56 16.09
C ALA A 39 -13.41 11.98 17.26
N GLN A 40 -12.76 11.79 18.41
CA GLN A 40 -13.41 11.30 19.64
C GLN A 40 -14.48 12.28 20.13
N ALA A 41 -14.21 13.57 20.09
CA ALA A 41 -15.18 14.60 20.47
C ALA A 41 -16.38 14.66 19.52
N MET A 42 -16.16 14.45 18.21
CA MET A 42 -17.22 14.39 17.20
C MET A 42 -18.11 13.14 17.35
N ALA A 43 -17.56 12.03 17.83
CA ALA A 43 -18.30 10.79 18.10
C ALA A 43 -19.14 10.87 19.39
N ALA A 44 -18.77 11.73 20.36
CA ALA A 44 -19.51 11.89 21.59
C ALA A 44 -20.89 12.53 21.32
N PRO A 45 -22.00 12.05 21.95
CA PRO A 45 -23.30 12.68 21.80
C PRO A 45 -23.25 14.13 22.30
N ALA A 46 -23.83 15.06 21.53
CA ALA A 46 -23.97 16.44 21.96
C ALA A 46 -24.64 16.49 23.34
N SER A 47 -24.03 17.18 24.31
CA SER A 47 -24.59 17.27 25.68
C SER A 47 -26.03 17.74 25.63
N PRO A 48 -27.00 17.00 26.20
CA PRO A 48 -28.40 17.41 26.14
C PRO A 48 -28.58 18.68 26.95
N ARG A 49 -28.77 19.82 26.32
CA ARG A 49 -29.48 20.94 26.95
C ARG A 49 -30.96 20.55 27.02
N GLY A 50 -31.27 19.91 28.10
CA GLY A 50 -32.63 19.79 28.66
C GLY A 50 -33.74 19.34 27.72
N LEU A 51 -34.20 18.16 27.93
CA LEU A 51 -35.58 17.77 28.19
C LEU A 51 -36.04 16.49 27.50
N LEU A 52 -36.59 15.67 28.36
CA LEU A 52 -37.68 14.73 28.08
C LEU A 52 -38.52 15.12 26.85
N CYS A 53 -38.38 14.34 25.77
CA CYS A 53 -39.50 13.89 24.96
C CYS A 53 -39.07 12.79 24.00
N ALA A 54 -39.79 11.66 24.09
CA ALA A 54 -39.98 10.62 23.08
C ALA A 54 -38.76 10.21 22.21
N ARG A 55 -38.42 8.93 22.29
CA ARG A 55 -37.61 8.17 21.33
C ARG A 55 -38.11 8.40 19.89
N ALA A 56 -37.69 9.49 19.29
CA ALA A 56 -37.58 9.62 17.84
C ALA A 56 -36.13 9.22 17.47
N ALA A 57 -35.94 8.53 16.35
CA ALA A 57 -34.63 8.22 15.82
C ALA A 57 -33.76 9.48 15.91
N VAL A 58 -32.64 9.41 16.64
CA VAL A 58 -31.68 10.50 16.75
C VAL A 58 -31.05 10.60 15.36
N THR A 59 -31.57 11.51 14.53
CA THR A 59 -30.86 11.97 13.35
C THR A 59 -29.58 12.62 13.85
N GLU A 60 -28.43 12.16 13.38
CA GLU A 60 -27.14 12.77 13.71
C GLU A 60 -27.22 14.29 13.53
N PRO A 61 -26.64 15.10 14.44
CA PRO A 61 -26.64 16.54 14.29
C PRO A 61 -25.97 16.91 12.98
N THR A 62 -26.56 17.81 12.23
CA THR A 62 -25.95 18.35 11.01
C THR A 62 -24.77 19.22 11.40
N ARG A 63 -23.67 19.06 10.71
CA ARG A 63 -22.40 19.73 10.98
C ARG A 63 -22.04 20.72 9.87
N VAL A 64 -21.35 21.79 10.27
CA VAL A 64 -20.59 22.67 9.38
C VAL A 64 -19.14 22.64 9.84
N VAL A 65 -18.23 22.43 8.93
CA VAL A 65 -16.79 22.59 9.16
C VAL A 65 -16.37 23.95 8.62
N ALA A 66 -15.53 24.67 9.37
CA ALA A 66 -15.03 25.98 8.96
C ALA A 66 -13.56 26.13 9.34
N PHE A 67 -12.80 26.84 8.50
CA PHE A 67 -11.39 27.15 8.71
C PHE A 67 -11.22 28.65 8.90
N ALA A 68 -10.70 29.03 10.05
CA ALA A 68 -10.44 30.43 10.38
C ALA A 68 -9.37 30.55 11.46
N PRO A 69 -8.56 31.62 11.49
CA PRO A 69 -7.67 31.88 12.61
C PRO A 69 -8.41 32.02 13.94
N THR A 70 -9.61 32.64 13.88
CA THR A 70 -10.54 32.77 15.00
C THR A 70 -11.96 32.87 14.45
N LEU A 71 -12.95 32.29 15.14
CA LEU A 71 -14.37 32.51 14.83
C LEU A 71 -14.94 33.65 15.68
N ALA A 72 -15.65 34.57 15.04
CA ALA A 72 -16.24 35.73 15.70
C ALA A 72 -17.34 35.33 16.72
N ASP A 73 -18.13 34.32 16.42
CA ASP A 73 -19.12 33.70 17.30
C ASP A 73 -19.34 32.23 16.96
N GLY A 74 -20.18 31.51 17.69
CA GLY A 74 -20.54 30.14 17.40
C GLY A 74 -21.61 29.98 16.31
N TYR A 75 -22.01 31.04 15.60
CA TYR A 75 -22.99 31.06 14.50
C TYR A 75 -24.33 30.37 14.82
N GLY A 76 -24.65 30.24 16.11
CA GLY A 76 -25.86 29.58 16.60
C GLY A 76 -25.74 28.05 16.68
N ALA A 77 -24.53 27.50 16.65
CA ALA A 77 -24.26 26.10 16.87
C ALA A 77 -24.61 25.66 18.31
N ASP A 78 -25.07 24.43 18.46
CA ASP A 78 -25.30 23.82 19.76
C ASP A 78 -23.96 23.42 20.43
N ARG A 79 -22.96 23.11 19.60
CA ARG A 79 -21.59 22.78 20.01
C ARG A 79 -20.60 23.27 18.97
N VAL A 80 -19.42 23.72 19.43
CA VAL A 80 -18.27 24.10 18.59
C VAL A 80 -17.04 23.37 19.10
N LEU A 81 -16.36 22.64 18.24
CA LEU A 81 -15.05 22.04 18.48
C LEU A 81 -14.02 22.84 17.69
N HIS A 82 -12.81 22.99 18.23
CA HIS A 82 -11.71 23.71 17.60
C HIS A 82 -10.41 22.93 17.70
N LEU A 83 -9.84 22.60 16.56
CA LEU A 83 -8.49 22.01 16.43
C LEU A 83 -7.50 23.12 16.05
N ALA A 84 -6.86 23.70 17.06
CA ALA A 84 -6.05 24.92 16.90
C ALA A 84 -4.86 24.74 15.95
N ALA A 85 -4.27 23.52 15.88
CA ALA A 85 -3.15 23.21 15.00
C ALA A 85 -3.47 23.42 13.52
N TRP A 86 -4.75 23.22 13.14
CA TRP A 86 -5.24 23.31 11.76
C TRP A 86 -6.15 24.49 11.51
N GLN A 87 -6.44 25.31 12.57
CA GLN A 87 -7.41 26.39 12.52
C GLN A 87 -8.81 25.91 12.08
N GLU A 88 -9.15 24.65 12.41
CA GLU A 88 -10.39 23.99 12.04
C GLU A 88 -11.41 24.11 13.16
N TYR A 89 -12.66 24.45 12.78
CA TYR A 89 -13.82 24.49 13.67
C TYR A 89 -14.90 23.54 13.13
N VAL A 90 -15.41 22.66 14.00
CA VAL A 90 -16.59 21.83 13.72
C VAL A 90 -17.76 22.37 14.51
N LEU A 91 -18.80 22.84 13.82
CA LEU A 91 -20.00 23.42 14.38
C LEU A 91 -21.15 22.41 14.24
N GLU A 92 -21.72 21.97 15.35
CA GLU A 92 -22.82 21.01 15.40
C GLU A 92 -24.18 21.72 15.62
N PHE A 93 -25.20 21.32 14.86
CA PHE A 93 -26.54 21.90 14.89
C PHE A 93 -27.59 20.81 15.05
N SER A 94 -28.66 21.12 15.78
CA SER A 94 -29.79 20.23 16.00
C SER A 94 -30.69 20.00 14.75
N ASN A 95 -30.50 20.78 13.67
CA ASN A 95 -31.25 20.61 12.42
C ASN A 95 -30.54 21.25 11.21
N ALA A 96 -30.79 20.69 10.01
CA ALA A 96 -30.17 21.10 8.76
C ALA A 96 -30.45 22.60 8.40
N ALA A 97 -31.64 23.13 8.72
CA ALA A 97 -31.94 24.53 8.42
C ALA A 97 -31.10 25.50 9.27
N ALA A 98 -30.72 25.11 10.49
CA ALA A 98 -29.81 25.90 11.32
C ALA A 98 -28.38 25.85 10.76
N ALA A 99 -27.90 24.67 10.35
CA ALA A 99 -26.60 24.51 9.72
C ALA A 99 -26.48 25.31 8.41
N GLN A 100 -27.47 25.26 7.53
CA GLN A 100 -27.45 26.03 6.28
C GLN A 100 -27.43 27.55 6.52
N ARG A 101 -28.16 28.04 7.56
CA ARG A 101 -28.09 29.46 7.92
C ARG A 101 -26.72 29.84 8.47
N ALA A 102 -26.09 28.96 9.22
CA ALA A 102 -24.75 29.18 9.73
C ALA A 102 -23.73 29.18 8.59
N LEU A 103 -23.83 28.24 7.66
CA LEU A 103 -22.97 28.17 6.47
C LEU A 103 -23.01 29.47 5.67
N ALA A 104 -24.23 30.00 5.38
CA ALA A 104 -24.38 31.25 4.65
C ALA A 104 -23.74 32.45 5.38
N ARG A 105 -23.74 32.45 6.72
CA ARG A 105 -23.06 33.49 7.53
C ARG A 105 -21.57 33.33 7.53
N LEU A 106 -21.08 32.09 7.65
CA LEU A 106 -19.63 31.75 7.59
C LEU A 106 -19.05 32.12 6.22
N GLN A 107 -19.74 31.81 5.12
CA GLN A 107 -19.35 32.21 3.76
C GLN A 107 -19.27 33.73 3.55
N ALA A 108 -20.00 34.51 4.34
CA ALA A 108 -19.96 35.96 4.29
C ALA A 108 -18.95 36.57 5.28
N ASP A 109 -18.32 35.78 6.13
CA ASP A 109 -17.36 36.25 7.12
C ASP A 109 -15.94 36.31 6.48
N PRO A 110 -15.31 37.51 6.43
CA PRO A 110 -14.00 37.68 5.79
C PRO A 110 -12.85 36.95 6.53
N ASP A 111 -13.03 36.58 7.80
CA ASP A 111 -12.04 35.88 8.60
C ASP A 111 -12.12 34.34 8.40
N VAL A 112 -13.19 33.84 7.77
CA VAL A 112 -13.35 32.41 7.40
C VAL A 112 -12.74 32.16 6.03
N THR A 113 -11.72 31.32 6.00
CA THR A 113 -10.99 31.01 4.76
C THR A 113 -11.71 29.98 3.91
N ASP A 114 -12.43 29.04 4.56
CA ASP A 114 -13.26 28.01 3.90
C ASP A 114 -14.32 27.47 4.87
N CYS A 115 -15.47 26.99 4.34
CA CYS A 115 -16.48 26.32 5.15
C CYS A 115 -17.47 25.50 4.29
N PHE A 116 -17.95 24.37 4.83
CA PHE A 116 -18.85 23.44 4.12
C PHE A 116 -19.80 22.70 5.05
N LEU A 117 -20.88 22.12 4.46
CA LEU A 117 -21.73 21.14 5.15
C LEU A 117 -21.09 19.75 5.14
N ASP A 118 -21.07 19.09 6.30
CA ASP A 118 -20.55 17.73 6.46
C ASP A 118 -21.62 16.70 6.06
N GLU A 119 -21.87 16.58 4.75
CA GLU A 119 -22.85 15.65 4.19
C GLU A 119 -22.23 14.24 4.00
N ALA A 120 -23.08 13.20 4.09
CA ALA A 120 -22.64 11.83 3.88
C ALA A 120 -22.27 11.57 2.40
N VAL A 121 -21.20 10.83 2.19
CA VAL A 121 -20.70 10.37 0.88
C VAL A 121 -20.58 8.86 0.84
N THR A 122 -20.74 8.25 -0.33
CA THR A 122 -20.61 6.80 -0.55
C THR A 122 -19.20 6.44 -0.98
N ALA A 123 -18.77 5.21 -0.68
CA ALA A 123 -17.58 4.63 -1.31
C ALA A 123 -17.81 4.52 -2.82
N ASP A 124 -16.75 4.77 -3.61
CA ASP A 124 -16.84 4.64 -5.06
C ASP A 124 -17.03 3.17 -5.42
N ASP A 125 -18.10 2.85 -6.17
CA ASP A 125 -18.45 1.47 -6.50
C ASP A 125 -17.39 0.85 -7.40
N THR A 126 -16.65 -0.11 -6.86
CA THR A 126 -15.71 -0.92 -7.64
C THR A 126 -16.48 -1.92 -8.48
N LEU A 127 -16.22 -1.94 -9.80
CA LEU A 127 -16.75 -2.98 -10.67
C LEU A 127 -16.28 -4.35 -10.17
N ALA A 128 -17.23 -5.20 -9.78
CA ALA A 128 -16.96 -6.57 -9.40
C ALA A 128 -16.45 -7.32 -10.64
N GLY A 129 -15.13 -7.57 -10.70
CA GLY A 129 -14.48 -8.30 -11.79
C GLY A 129 -14.73 -9.80 -11.71
N LEU A 130 -14.44 -10.49 -12.80
CA LEU A 130 -14.42 -11.95 -12.88
C LEU A 130 -13.35 -12.50 -11.92
N TRP A 131 -13.67 -13.59 -11.23
CA TRP A 131 -12.77 -14.27 -10.30
C TRP A 131 -11.70 -15.04 -11.08
N ASP A 132 -10.42 -14.76 -10.82
CA ASP A 132 -9.31 -15.62 -11.21
C ASP A 132 -8.67 -16.17 -9.94
N GLU A 133 -9.02 -17.39 -9.55
CA GLU A 133 -8.54 -18.06 -8.35
C GLU A 133 -7.06 -18.50 -8.45
N THR A 134 -6.42 -18.32 -9.62
CA THR A 134 -5.07 -18.84 -9.87
C THR A 134 -3.95 -17.84 -9.61
N ALA A 135 -4.27 -16.52 -9.58
CA ALA A 135 -3.29 -15.47 -9.34
C ALA A 135 -3.13 -15.20 -7.83
N SER A 136 -1.96 -15.48 -7.28
CA SER A 136 -1.70 -15.28 -5.85
C SER A 136 -1.21 -13.87 -5.49
N ARG A 137 -0.82 -13.04 -6.47
CA ARG A 137 -0.24 -11.70 -6.27
C ARG A 137 -0.59 -10.75 -7.42
N SER A 138 -0.52 -9.43 -7.14
CA SER A 138 -0.70 -8.40 -8.16
C SER A 138 0.38 -8.47 -9.25
N TRP A 139 -0.04 -8.46 -10.52
CA TRP A 139 0.85 -8.38 -11.66
C TRP A 139 1.63 -7.04 -11.71
N GLY A 140 1.08 -6.01 -11.07
CA GLY A 140 1.65 -4.66 -11.07
C GLY A 140 3.01 -4.56 -10.39
N GLY A 141 3.24 -5.34 -9.34
CA GLY A 141 4.52 -5.34 -8.63
C GLY A 141 5.70 -5.67 -9.53
N HIS A 142 5.55 -6.67 -10.39
CA HIS A 142 6.57 -7.02 -11.39
C HIS A 142 6.67 -5.95 -12.49
N ALA A 143 5.53 -5.51 -13.03
CA ALA A 143 5.50 -4.54 -14.13
C ALA A 143 6.13 -3.19 -13.74
N MET A 144 6.03 -2.78 -12.49
CA MET A 144 6.60 -1.54 -11.95
C MET A 144 8.01 -1.72 -11.34
N GLY A 145 8.54 -2.94 -11.31
CA GLY A 145 9.86 -3.23 -10.72
C GLY A 145 9.92 -3.18 -9.20
N LEU A 146 8.78 -3.25 -8.50
CA LEU A 146 8.71 -3.17 -7.02
C LEU A 146 9.11 -4.50 -6.36
N THR A 147 8.91 -5.63 -7.03
CA THR A 147 9.30 -6.97 -6.55
C THR A 147 10.78 -7.08 -6.25
N THR A 148 11.64 -6.40 -7.00
CA THR A 148 13.09 -6.39 -6.77
C THR A 148 13.42 -5.86 -5.38
N LEU A 149 12.92 -4.69 -5.00
CA LEU A 149 13.17 -4.12 -3.68
C LEU A 149 12.53 -4.96 -2.59
N ARG A 150 11.30 -5.45 -2.80
CA ARG A 150 10.60 -6.28 -1.83
C ARG A 150 11.37 -7.54 -1.45
N HIS A 151 11.92 -8.26 -2.44
CA HIS A 151 12.69 -9.49 -2.21
C HIS A 151 14.11 -9.26 -1.68
N GLN A 152 14.62 -8.06 -1.76
CA GLN A 152 16.01 -7.74 -1.44
C GLN A 152 16.15 -6.70 -0.31
N ALA A 153 15.07 -6.32 0.33
CA ALA A 153 15.07 -5.22 1.29
C ALA A 153 16.01 -5.45 2.47
N ASP A 154 16.04 -6.67 3.00
CA ASP A 154 16.91 -7.10 4.10
C ASP A 154 18.41 -7.00 3.76
N VAL A 155 18.74 -7.09 2.47
CA VAL A 155 20.11 -7.01 1.94
C VAL A 155 20.47 -5.60 1.47
N LEU A 156 19.51 -4.90 0.85
CA LEU A 156 19.76 -3.63 0.17
C LEU A 156 19.51 -2.42 1.06
N LEU A 157 18.60 -2.51 2.03
CA LEU A 157 18.25 -1.39 2.89
C LEU A 157 19.07 -1.39 4.18
N PRO A 158 19.50 -0.21 4.67
CA PRO A 158 20.11 -0.11 5.98
C PRO A 158 19.15 -0.58 7.09
N ALA A 159 19.69 -1.39 8.02
CA ALA A 159 18.92 -1.92 9.14
C ALA A 159 18.16 -0.83 9.92
N GLY A 160 16.92 -1.13 10.29
CA GLY A 160 16.05 -0.22 11.07
C GLY A 160 15.41 0.90 10.27
N ARG A 161 15.56 0.93 8.94
CA ARG A 161 14.88 1.89 8.07
C ARG A 161 13.43 1.47 7.90
N ARG A 162 12.50 2.36 8.24
CA ARG A 162 11.05 2.13 8.06
C ARG A 162 10.38 3.38 7.49
N THR A 163 9.25 3.17 6.85
CA THR A 163 8.35 4.24 6.40
C THR A 163 6.90 3.83 6.64
N THR A 164 5.98 4.79 6.70
CA THR A 164 4.56 4.52 6.95
C THR A 164 3.72 5.03 5.79
N VAL A 165 2.85 4.16 5.27
CA VAL A 165 1.79 4.51 4.32
C VAL A 165 0.46 4.50 5.07
N ALA A 166 -0.21 5.65 5.12
CA ALA A 166 -1.59 5.71 5.63
C ALA A 166 -2.58 5.35 4.50
N VAL A 167 -3.59 4.55 4.83
CA VAL A 167 -4.68 4.15 3.93
C VAL A 167 -5.98 4.65 4.51
N ILE A 168 -6.56 5.69 3.90
CA ILE A 168 -7.84 6.29 4.29
C ILE A 168 -8.93 5.61 3.46
N ASP A 169 -9.71 4.69 4.09
CA ASP A 169 -10.58 3.76 3.37
C ASP A 169 -11.69 3.17 4.28
N THR A 170 -12.29 2.05 3.91
CA THR A 170 -13.38 1.33 4.62
C THR A 170 -12.93 0.52 5.83
N GLY A 171 -11.63 0.50 6.15
CA GLY A 171 -11.01 -0.32 7.18
C GLY A 171 -10.06 -1.35 6.60
N ALA A 172 -9.71 -2.41 7.34
CA ALA A 172 -8.99 -3.56 6.81
C ALA A 172 -9.17 -4.80 7.69
N ASP A 173 -9.11 -5.99 7.08
CA ASP A 173 -8.87 -7.24 7.80
C ASP A 173 -7.39 -7.31 8.22
N CYS A 174 -7.09 -6.78 9.39
CA CYS A 174 -5.72 -6.73 9.94
C CYS A 174 -5.13 -8.13 10.22
N THR A 175 -5.96 -9.20 10.15
CA THR A 175 -5.51 -10.59 10.31
C THR A 175 -5.16 -11.25 8.99
N HIS A 176 -5.43 -10.57 7.85
CA HIS A 176 -5.07 -11.07 6.54
C HIS A 176 -3.56 -11.34 6.45
N PRO A 177 -3.09 -12.47 5.84
CA PRO A 177 -1.67 -12.82 5.79
C PRO A 177 -0.74 -11.73 5.25
N LEU A 178 -1.19 -10.93 4.27
CA LEU A 178 -0.42 -9.80 3.73
C LEU A 178 -0.30 -8.61 4.71
N LEU A 179 -1.24 -8.46 5.64
CA LEU A 179 -1.30 -7.34 6.59
C LEU A 179 -0.80 -7.71 7.99
N ALA A 180 -0.75 -9.01 8.30
CA ALA A 180 -0.29 -9.48 9.61
C ALA A 180 1.14 -9.01 9.90
N GLY A 181 1.31 -8.30 11.02
CA GLY A 181 2.61 -7.73 11.41
C GLY A 181 3.01 -6.43 10.67
N ARG A 182 2.22 -5.98 9.69
CA ARG A 182 2.46 -4.76 8.89
C ARG A 182 1.58 -3.58 9.32
N VAL A 183 0.47 -3.85 10.02
CA VAL A 183 -0.48 -2.81 10.44
C VAL A 183 0.10 -2.01 11.60
N SER A 184 0.14 -0.69 11.42
CA SER A 184 0.61 0.25 12.43
C SER A 184 -0.30 0.24 13.66
N ALA A 185 0.27 0.32 14.86
CA ALA A 185 -0.46 0.50 16.10
C ALA A 185 -1.22 1.86 16.19
N LEU A 186 -0.93 2.77 15.25
CA LEU A 186 -1.59 4.07 15.10
C LEU A 186 -2.82 4.00 14.17
N SER A 187 -3.20 2.80 13.70
CA SER A 187 -4.43 2.63 12.93
C SER A 187 -5.67 2.94 13.77
N TYR A 188 -6.70 3.55 13.15
CA TYR A 188 -7.86 4.05 13.88
C TYR A 188 -9.13 4.08 13.03
N ASP A 189 -10.28 3.81 13.64
CA ASP A 189 -11.62 3.93 13.05
C ASP A 189 -12.24 5.29 13.41
N PHE A 190 -12.24 6.21 12.45
CA PHE A 190 -12.85 7.54 12.56
C PHE A 190 -14.37 7.51 12.38
N ALA A 191 -14.94 6.44 11.83
CA ALA A 191 -16.39 6.30 11.69
C ALA A 191 -17.05 6.02 13.05
N ASN A 192 -16.42 5.16 13.88
CA ASN A 192 -16.96 4.73 15.16
C ASN A 192 -16.12 5.22 16.36
N ALA A 193 -15.03 5.96 16.13
CA ALA A 193 -14.08 6.44 17.14
C ALA A 193 -13.52 5.31 18.02
N THR A 194 -13.05 4.22 17.39
CA THR A 194 -12.50 3.04 18.08
C THR A 194 -11.19 2.61 17.44
N ALA A 195 -10.51 1.66 18.08
CA ALA A 195 -9.35 0.98 17.51
C ALA A 195 -9.71 -0.28 16.70
N ASP A 196 -10.98 -0.51 16.41
CA ASP A 196 -11.46 -1.64 15.61
C ASP A 196 -11.61 -1.19 14.15
N MET A 197 -10.68 -1.61 13.30
CA MET A 197 -10.67 -1.30 11.88
C MET A 197 -11.36 -2.37 11.02
N THR A 198 -12.24 -3.20 11.61
CA THR A 198 -12.95 -4.27 10.86
C THR A 198 -13.57 -3.71 9.58
N ASP A 199 -13.21 -4.32 8.47
CA ASP A 199 -13.66 -3.94 7.13
C ASP A 199 -14.84 -4.83 6.71
N VAL A 200 -16.05 -4.27 6.70
CA VAL A 200 -17.26 -4.99 6.27
C VAL A 200 -17.49 -4.90 4.76
N ASN A 201 -16.87 -3.93 4.09
CA ASN A 201 -16.98 -3.72 2.64
C ASN A 201 -15.94 -4.53 1.86
N GLY A 202 -14.69 -4.57 2.35
CA GLY A 202 -13.56 -5.26 1.73
C GLY A 202 -12.71 -4.38 0.81
N HIS A 203 -13.10 -3.12 0.54
CA HIS A 203 -12.35 -2.22 -0.32
C HIS A 203 -11.03 -1.79 0.34
N GLY A 204 -11.07 -1.37 1.60
CA GLY A 204 -9.86 -0.98 2.34
C GLY A 204 -8.91 -2.16 2.60
N THR A 205 -9.43 -3.38 2.81
CA THR A 205 -8.61 -4.61 2.87
C THR A 205 -7.85 -4.81 1.56
N ALA A 206 -8.52 -4.59 0.42
CA ALA A 206 -7.90 -4.72 -0.89
C ALA A 206 -6.80 -3.68 -1.13
N THR A 207 -7.06 -2.41 -0.84
CA THR A 207 -6.10 -1.31 -1.05
C THR A 207 -4.91 -1.38 -0.10
N ALA A 208 -5.14 -1.63 1.20
CA ALA A 208 -4.09 -1.84 2.18
C ALA A 208 -3.27 -3.10 1.88
N GLY A 209 -3.94 -4.19 1.48
CA GLY A 209 -3.30 -5.45 1.08
C GLY A 209 -2.41 -5.30 -0.14
N LEU A 210 -2.80 -4.48 -1.15
CA LEU A 210 -1.95 -4.15 -2.29
C LEU A 210 -0.66 -3.45 -1.86
N ILE A 211 -0.76 -2.43 -1.00
CA ILE A 211 0.43 -1.73 -0.51
C ILE A 211 1.35 -2.70 0.21
N ALA A 212 0.82 -3.57 1.07
CA ALA A 212 1.60 -4.59 1.77
C ALA A 212 2.21 -5.64 0.81
N ASP A 213 1.48 -6.07 -0.24
CA ASP A 213 1.98 -7.00 -1.25
C ASP A 213 3.11 -6.41 -2.10
N LEU A 214 3.06 -5.13 -2.39
CA LEU A 214 3.96 -4.42 -3.30
C LEU A 214 5.22 -3.86 -2.63
N THR A 215 5.23 -3.80 -1.30
CA THR A 215 6.31 -3.17 -0.54
C THR A 215 7.02 -4.16 0.38
N PRO A 216 8.31 -3.92 0.72
CA PRO A 216 9.02 -4.72 1.72
C PRO A 216 8.45 -4.49 3.14
N ASP A 217 8.83 -5.36 4.09
CA ASP A 217 8.32 -5.36 5.48
C ASP A 217 8.71 -4.13 6.29
N GLU A 218 9.62 -3.31 5.78
CA GLU A 218 10.00 -2.01 6.30
C GLU A 218 8.94 -0.92 6.06
N VAL A 219 7.85 -1.23 5.35
CA VAL A 219 6.70 -0.33 5.18
C VAL A 219 5.59 -0.71 6.14
N ASP A 220 5.28 0.15 7.09
CA ASP A 220 4.10 0.03 7.95
C ASP A 220 2.85 0.55 7.24
N VAL A 221 1.73 -0.14 7.40
CA VAL A 221 0.42 0.28 6.87
C VAL A 221 -0.42 0.83 8.01
N MET A 222 -0.70 2.13 7.98
CA MET A 222 -1.58 2.81 8.93
C MET A 222 -3.00 2.82 8.35
N VAL A 223 -3.88 1.98 8.84
CA VAL A 223 -5.28 1.88 8.39
C VAL A 223 -6.12 2.93 9.10
N LEU A 224 -6.76 3.83 8.35
CA LEU A 224 -7.61 4.89 8.86
C LEU A 224 -9.02 4.72 8.27
N ARG A 225 -9.90 4.08 9.03
CA ARG A 225 -11.27 3.80 8.59
C ARG A 225 -12.12 5.06 8.70
N VAL A 226 -12.74 5.47 7.58
CA VAL A 226 -13.59 6.66 7.51
C VAL A 226 -15.03 6.34 7.08
N TYR A 227 -15.29 5.14 6.58
CA TYR A 227 -16.62 4.67 6.22
C TYR A 227 -17.29 3.91 7.36
N GLY A 228 -18.57 4.18 7.62
CA GLY A 228 -19.39 3.43 8.57
C GLY A 228 -19.74 2.03 8.04
N ASP A 229 -20.44 1.24 8.86
CA ASP A 229 -20.94 -0.09 8.46
C ASP A 229 -22.08 -0.01 7.40
N ASP A 230 -22.57 1.20 7.13
CA ASP A 230 -23.55 1.53 6.10
C ASP A 230 -22.91 1.97 4.78
N ASP A 231 -21.59 1.80 4.64
CA ASP A 231 -20.78 2.26 3.51
C ASP A 231 -20.84 3.77 3.23
N LEU A 232 -21.21 4.56 4.25
CA LEU A 232 -21.24 6.01 4.16
C LEU A 232 -20.06 6.62 4.91
N SER A 233 -19.46 7.63 4.31
CA SER A 233 -18.46 8.49 4.94
C SER A 233 -18.93 9.93 4.99
N LYS A 234 -18.15 10.78 5.63
CA LYS A 234 -18.34 12.22 5.67
C LYS A 234 -17.02 12.91 5.35
N PRO A 235 -17.04 14.03 4.61
CA PRO A 235 -15.85 14.81 4.33
C PRO A 235 -15.03 15.18 5.57
N SER A 236 -15.66 15.52 6.68
CA SER A 236 -14.98 15.81 7.94
C SER A 236 -14.19 14.61 8.49
N ARG A 237 -14.71 13.38 8.34
CA ARG A 237 -13.96 12.18 8.76
C ARG A 237 -12.70 11.96 7.93
N VAL A 238 -12.80 12.17 6.60
CA VAL A 238 -11.65 12.07 5.70
C VAL A 238 -10.62 13.13 6.02
N LEU A 239 -11.07 14.37 6.27
CA LEU A 239 -10.19 15.46 6.69
C LEU A 239 -9.45 15.11 7.98
N THR A 240 -10.20 14.78 9.04
CA THR A 240 -9.61 14.42 10.34
C THR A 240 -8.66 13.22 10.25
N ALA A 241 -8.97 12.23 9.40
CA ALA A 241 -8.08 11.09 9.16
C ALA A 241 -6.79 11.51 8.43
N LEU A 242 -6.87 12.45 7.47
CA LEU A 242 -5.70 12.99 6.79
C LEU A 242 -4.81 13.79 7.76
N GLU A 243 -5.41 14.68 8.56
CA GLU A 243 -4.69 15.43 9.60
C GLU A 243 -4.00 14.49 10.58
N TYR A 244 -4.71 13.47 11.06
CA TYR A 244 -4.16 12.44 11.93
C TYR A 244 -2.98 11.71 11.28
N ALA A 245 -3.07 11.33 10.00
CA ALA A 245 -1.98 10.69 9.28
C ALA A 245 -0.71 11.56 9.28
N LEU A 246 -0.88 12.89 9.05
CA LEU A 246 0.21 13.86 9.06
C LEU A 246 0.81 14.03 10.47
N GLU A 247 -0.03 14.17 11.49
CA GLU A 247 0.40 14.29 12.89
C GLU A 247 1.18 13.05 13.37
N ASN A 248 0.88 11.87 12.81
CA ASN A 248 1.47 10.60 13.20
C ASN A 248 2.54 10.09 12.23
N GLY A 249 3.07 10.98 11.38
CA GLY A 249 4.29 10.74 10.61
C GLY A 249 4.12 9.81 9.40
N ALA A 250 2.93 9.73 8.82
CA ALA A 250 2.77 9.08 7.52
C ALA A 250 3.63 9.80 6.47
N ALA A 251 4.42 9.05 5.72
CA ALA A 251 5.24 9.59 4.63
C ALA A 251 4.48 9.59 3.29
N VAL A 252 3.52 8.67 3.16
CA VAL A 252 2.62 8.55 2.01
C VAL A 252 1.21 8.35 2.53
N VAL A 253 0.22 8.95 1.88
CA VAL A 253 -1.20 8.74 2.15
C VAL A 253 -1.87 8.23 0.87
N ASN A 254 -2.54 7.09 0.94
CA ASN A 254 -3.38 6.56 -0.13
C ASN A 254 -4.84 6.91 0.14
N MET A 255 -5.47 7.60 -0.80
CA MET A 255 -6.87 7.95 -0.78
C MET A 255 -7.55 7.38 -2.04
N SER A 256 -7.91 6.08 -1.98
CA SER A 256 -8.66 5.41 -3.06
C SER A 256 -10.16 5.75 -2.99
N LEU A 257 -10.47 7.04 -2.89
CA LEU A 257 -11.81 7.60 -2.73
C LEU A 257 -11.92 8.94 -3.45
N GLY A 258 -13.16 9.38 -3.72
CA GLY A 258 -13.40 10.67 -4.34
C GLY A 258 -14.87 11.04 -4.37
N TRP A 259 -15.14 12.32 -4.66
CA TRP A 259 -16.49 12.87 -4.78
C TRP A 259 -16.62 13.64 -6.08
N SER A 260 -17.57 13.27 -6.92
CA SER A 260 -17.91 14.04 -8.12
C SER A 260 -18.74 15.28 -7.75
N ASN A 261 -18.64 16.33 -8.58
CA ASN A 261 -19.33 17.61 -8.38
C ASN A 261 -18.96 18.31 -7.04
N ALA A 262 -17.76 18.10 -6.55
CA ALA A 262 -17.29 18.66 -5.27
C ALA A 262 -17.24 20.19 -5.29
N ILE A 263 -16.90 20.81 -6.44
CA ILE A 263 -16.85 22.27 -6.60
C ILE A 263 -18.24 22.88 -6.39
N GLU A 264 -19.30 22.27 -6.96
CA GLU A 264 -20.68 22.74 -6.79
C GLU A 264 -21.15 22.57 -5.34
N LYS A 265 -20.60 21.62 -4.60
CA LYS A 265 -20.93 21.35 -3.19
C LYS A 265 -20.06 22.11 -2.18
N GLY A 266 -19.03 22.82 -2.63
CA GLY A 266 -18.14 23.60 -1.78
C GLY A 266 -17.14 22.77 -0.96
N TYR A 267 -16.71 21.61 -1.47
CA TYR A 267 -15.76 20.71 -0.78
C TYR A 267 -14.28 21.09 -1.04
N SER A 268 -13.97 22.37 -1.17
CA SER A 268 -12.59 22.84 -1.39
C SER A 268 -11.69 22.84 -0.14
N PHE A 269 -12.23 22.42 0.98
CA PHE A 269 -11.62 22.47 2.32
C PHE A 269 -10.35 21.61 2.47
N LEU A 270 -10.25 20.47 1.73
CA LEU A 270 -9.04 19.63 1.78
C LEU A 270 -7.83 20.31 1.15
N ASN A 271 -8.01 21.36 0.35
CA ASN A 271 -6.92 22.03 -0.36
C ASN A 271 -5.83 22.52 0.58
N THR A 272 -6.22 23.08 1.71
CA THR A 272 -5.27 23.59 2.71
C THR A 272 -4.46 22.46 3.33
N VAL A 273 -5.13 21.35 3.71
CA VAL A 273 -4.47 20.19 4.33
C VAL A 273 -3.63 19.43 3.31
N LEU A 274 -4.10 19.29 2.06
CA LEU A 274 -3.31 18.70 0.98
C LEU A 274 -2.06 19.53 0.66
N ALA A 275 -2.20 20.85 0.60
CA ALA A 275 -1.06 21.76 0.38
C ALA A 275 -0.05 21.67 1.54
N GLN A 276 -0.53 21.54 2.78
CA GLN A 276 0.32 21.37 3.95
C GLN A 276 1.02 20.00 3.94
N ALA A 277 0.32 18.91 3.58
CA ALA A 277 0.91 17.59 3.38
C ALA A 277 2.06 17.66 2.38
N TYR A 278 1.80 18.25 1.22
CA TYR A 278 2.81 18.43 0.18
C TYR A 278 4.03 19.26 0.65
N ALA A 279 3.77 20.37 1.35
CA ALA A 279 4.83 21.24 1.90
C ALA A 279 5.65 20.53 2.98
N SER A 280 5.04 19.64 3.77
CA SER A 280 5.69 18.84 4.81
C SER A 280 6.44 17.62 4.26
N GLY A 281 6.37 17.37 2.95
CA GLY A 281 7.06 16.26 2.28
C GLY A 281 6.24 14.97 2.20
N VAL A 282 4.98 14.97 2.61
CA VAL A 282 4.07 13.82 2.53
C VAL A 282 3.48 13.72 1.12
N VAL A 283 3.54 12.52 0.52
CA VAL A 283 2.98 12.25 -0.80
C VAL A 283 1.55 11.74 -0.63
N VAL A 284 0.57 12.54 -1.05
CA VAL A 284 -0.83 12.12 -1.08
C VAL A 284 -1.15 11.59 -2.48
N VAL A 285 -1.60 10.34 -2.56
CA VAL A 285 -1.96 9.65 -3.81
C VAL A 285 -3.46 9.43 -3.83
N THR A 286 -4.11 9.77 -4.94
CA THR A 286 -5.55 9.61 -5.11
C THR A 286 -5.90 8.85 -6.38
N ALA A 287 -7.04 8.17 -6.37
CA ALA A 287 -7.64 7.60 -7.57
C ALA A 287 -8.20 8.71 -8.47
N ALA A 288 -8.04 8.58 -9.80
CA ALA A 288 -8.63 9.55 -10.76
C ALA A 288 -10.17 9.53 -10.77
N GLY A 289 -10.76 8.48 -10.21
CA GLY A 289 -12.21 8.23 -10.24
C GLY A 289 -12.60 7.26 -11.35
N ASN A 290 -13.84 6.79 -11.28
CA ASN A 290 -14.39 5.85 -12.25
C ASN A 290 -15.63 6.45 -12.91
N ARG A 291 -15.93 6.01 -14.15
CA ARG A 291 -17.21 6.28 -14.79
C ARG A 291 -18.34 5.66 -13.97
N SER A 292 -19.26 6.47 -13.52
CA SER A 292 -20.36 6.08 -12.65
C SER A 292 -21.59 6.95 -12.90
N GLN A 293 -22.67 6.74 -12.17
CA GLN A 293 -23.83 7.65 -12.22
C GLN A 293 -23.48 9.06 -11.71
N SER A 294 -22.54 9.17 -10.79
CA SER A 294 -22.06 10.44 -10.25
C SER A 294 -20.98 11.10 -11.12
N ASN A 295 -20.26 10.33 -11.94
CA ASN A 295 -19.28 10.81 -12.92
C ASN A 295 -19.51 10.14 -14.29
N PRO A 296 -20.59 10.48 -15.02
CA PRO A 296 -20.94 9.82 -16.26
C PRO A 296 -19.99 10.11 -17.42
N THR A 297 -19.26 11.22 -17.39
CA THR A 297 -18.26 11.61 -18.38
C THR A 297 -16.95 10.87 -18.17
N GLY A 298 -16.65 10.42 -16.93
CA GLY A 298 -15.34 9.90 -16.57
C GLY A 298 -14.27 10.99 -16.57
N ASP A 299 -14.65 12.23 -16.21
CA ASP A 299 -13.73 13.35 -16.13
C ASP A 299 -13.11 13.42 -14.73
N ALA A 300 -11.78 13.25 -14.66
CA ALA A 300 -11.02 13.30 -13.40
C ALA A 300 -10.98 14.74 -12.84
N ASP A 301 -11.11 15.75 -13.70
CA ASP A 301 -11.13 17.17 -13.29
C ASP A 301 -12.40 17.52 -12.51
N ASP A 302 -13.45 16.71 -12.62
CA ASP A 302 -14.68 16.82 -11.84
C ASP A 302 -14.65 15.98 -10.53
N VAL A 303 -13.59 15.20 -10.29
CA VAL A 303 -13.45 14.34 -9.10
C VAL A 303 -12.55 15.01 -8.07
N TYR A 304 -13.04 15.12 -6.85
CA TYR A 304 -12.29 15.64 -5.72
C TYR A 304 -11.92 14.51 -4.75
N PRO A 305 -10.65 14.38 -4.26
CA PRO A 305 -9.54 15.33 -4.39
C PRO A 305 -8.64 15.12 -5.61
N ALA A 306 -9.00 14.28 -6.59
CA ALA A 306 -8.18 13.98 -7.76
C ALA A 306 -7.76 15.24 -8.54
N ASN A 307 -8.63 16.23 -8.62
CA ASN A 307 -8.38 17.50 -9.32
C ASN A 307 -7.46 18.48 -8.55
N GLN A 308 -6.86 18.06 -7.43
CA GLN A 308 -6.03 18.95 -6.63
C GLN A 308 -4.55 18.78 -6.94
N ALA A 309 -3.87 19.86 -7.30
CA ALA A 309 -2.45 19.86 -7.69
C ALA A 309 -1.50 19.32 -6.59
N ALA A 310 -1.91 19.38 -5.32
CA ALA A 310 -1.13 18.84 -4.20
C ALA A 310 -1.25 17.31 -4.08
N ALA A 311 -2.30 16.70 -4.63
CA ALA A 311 -2.45 15.25 -4.74
C ALA A 311 -1.73 14.72 -5.99
N LEU A 312 -1.38 13.44 -5.98
CA LEU A 312 -0.84 12.71 -7.12
C LEU A 312 -1.95 11.78 -7.62
N THR A 313 -2.51 12.11 -8.77
CA THR A 313 -3.73 11.50 -9.30
C THR A 313 -3.41 10.39 -10.28
N VAL A 314 -4.06 9.23 -10.11
CA VAL A 314 -3.69 7.98 -10.79
C VAL A 314 -4.85 7.40 -11.57
N SER A 315 -4.68 7.25 -12.89
CA SER A 315 -5.58 6.53 -13.79
C SER A 315 -5.25 5.04 -13.85
N ALA A 316 -6.11 4.24 -14.48
CA ALA A 316 -5.99 2.80 -14.51
C ALA A 316 -5.65 2.26 -15.90
N VAL A 317 -4.68 1.32 -15.94
CA VAL A 317 -4.33 0.55 -17.13
C VAL A 317 -4.48 -0.96 -16.88
N ASP A 318 -4.60 -1.70 -17.99
CA ASP A 318 -4.62 -3.16 -17.99
C ASP A 318 -3.20 -3.78 -18.02
N ARG A 319 -3.09 -5.12 -18.10
CA ARG A 319 -1.81 -5.85 -18.17
C ARG A 319 -0.98 -5.53 -19.42
N SER A 320 -1.63 -5.04 -20.48
CA SER A 320 -0.96 -4.58 -21.70
C SER A 320 -0.48 -3.13 -21.60
N ARG A 321 -0.70 -2.50 -20.42
CA ARG A 321 -0.47 -1.08 -20.15
C ARG A 321 -1.32 -0.17 -21.03
N THR A 322 -2.49 -0.66 -21.47
CA THR A 322 -3.47 0.11 -22.21
C THR A 322 -4.44 0.75 -21.24
N PHE A 323 -4.76 2.02 -21.44
CA PHE A 323 -5.76 2.75 -20.66
C PHE A 323 -7.11 2.03 -20.73
N ASP A 324 -7.75 1.79 -19.59
CA ASP A 324 -9.04 1.10 -19.55
C ASP A 324 -10.18 2.12 -19.58
N ASP A 325 -10.58 2.51 -20.79
CA ASP A 325 -11.63 3.50 -21.06
C ASP A 325 -13.04 3.01 -20.66
N SER A 326 -13.18 1.73 -20.32
CA SER A 326 -14.46 1.17 -19.89
C SER A 326 -14.90 1.71 -18.53
N TYR A 327 -13.95 2.12 -17.67
CA TYR A 327 -14.25 2.67 -16.36
C TYR A 327 -13.33 3.80 -15.90
N SER A 328 -12.03 3.78 -16.25
CA SER A 328 -11.10 4.78 -15.74
C SER A 328 -11.48 6.19 -16.12
N ALA A 329 -11.41 7.12 -15.17
CA ALA A 329 -11.48 8.53 -15.48
C ALA A 329 -10.15 9.02 -16.08
N SER A 330 -10.25 10.06 -16.92
CA SER A 330 -9.14 10.77 -17.57
C SER A 330 -9.33 12.27 -17.43
N GLY A 331 -8.29 13.06 -17.66
CA GLY A 331 -8.36 14.52 -17.57
C GLY A 331 -7.04 15.18 -17.26
N ALA A 332 -7.03 16.50 -17.28
CA ALA A 332 -5.83 17.30 -17.03
C ALA A 332 -5.26 17.10 -15.61
N SER A 333 -6.02 16.56 -14.69
CA SER A 333 -5.59 16.23 -13.33
C SER A 333 -4.79 14.93 -13.21
N VAL A 334 -4.84 14.03 -14.21
CA VAL A 334 -4.11 12.76 -14.16
C VAL A 334 -2.60 13.00 -14.20
N ASP A 335 -1.90 12.53 -13.19
CA ASP A 335 -0.42 12.65 -13.09
C ASP A 335 0.30 11.43 -13.65
N LEU A 336 -0.20 10.21 -13.34
CA LEU A 336 0.40 8.93 -13.71
C LEU A 336 -0.70 7.90 -13.96
N CYS A 337 -0.35 6.83 -14.66
CA CYS A 337 -1.17 5.64 -14.76
C CYS A 337 -0.52 4.46 -14.01
N ALA A 338 -1.35 3.50 -13.57
CA ALA A 338 -0.87 2.31 -12.88
C ALA A 338 -1.82 1.11 -13.08
N PRO A 339 -1.39 -0.12 -12.69
CA PRO A 339 -2.22 -1.30 -12.77
C PRO A 339 -3.55 -1.14 -12.02
N GLY A 340 -4.67 -1.11 -12.75
CA GLY A 340 -6.00 -0.96 -12.17
C GLY A 340 -7.01 -1.98 -12.66
N SER A 341 -6.71 -2.74 -13.76
CA SER A 341 -7.62 -3.71 -14.34
C SER A 341 -7.20 -5.14 -14.02
N TYR A 342 -8.17 -5.93 -13.55
CA TYR A 342 -7.97 -7.34 -13.18
C TYR A 342 -6.80 -7.55 -12.21
N VAL A 343 -6.75 -6.71 -11.18
CA VAL A 343 -5.72 -6.75 -10.15
C VAL A 343 -6.10 -7.76 -9.08
N THR A 344 -5.18 -8.67 -8.74
CA THR A 344 -5.33 -9.57 -7.60
C THR A 344 -5.11 -8.78 -6.31
N VAL A 345 -6.08 -8.81 -5.41
CA VAL A 345 -6.11 -8.05 -4.16
C VAL A 345 -6.44 -8.94 -2.97
N ALA A 346 -6.09 -8.50 -1.76
CA ALA A 346 -6.53 -9.13 -0.53
C ALA A 346 -8.07 -9.04 -0.39
N ALA A 347 -8.67 -10.09 0.17
CA ALA A 347 -10.09 -10.11 0.52
C ALA A 347 -10.27 -10.44 2.01
N PRO A 348 -11.27 -9.87 2.70
CA PRO A 348 -11.55 -10.21 4.10
C PRO A 348 -11.70 -11.72 4.31
N GLY A 349 -11.15 -12.23 5.41
CA GLY A 349 -11.12 -13.66 5.71
C GLY A 349 -9.88 -14.39 5.20
N GLY A 350 -8.83 -13.67 4.78
CA GLY A 350 -7.52 -14.22 4.43
C GLY A 350 -7.39 -14.73 2.99
N GLY A 351 -8.39 -14.48 2.14
CA GLY A 351 -8.41 -14.87 0.72
C GLY A 351 -7.93 -13.77 -0.21
N THR A 352 -8.07 -14.03 -1.53
CA THR A 352 -7.82 -13.04 -2.58
C THR A 352 -9.04 -12.86 -3.46
N ALA A 353 -9.13 -11.73 -4.14
CA ALA A 353 -10.14 -11.42 -5.15
C ALA A 353 -9.46 -10.74 -6.34
N VAL A 354 -10.13 -10.73 -7.50
CA VAL A 354 -9.72 -9.91 -8.64
C VAL A 354 -10.66 -8.72 -8.74
N ARG A 355 -10.09 -7.53 -8.84
CA ARG A 355 -10.82 -6.27 -8.88
C ARG A 355 -10.32 -5.38 -10.01
N SER A 356 -11.18 -4.46 -10.46
CA SER A 356 -10.82 -3.38 -11.39
C SER A 356 -11.34 -2.06 -10.85
N GLY A 357 -10.56 -0.98 -11.05
CA GLY A 357 -10.87 0.37 -10.59
C GLY A 357 -9.62 1.22 -10.42
N THR A 358 -9.73 2.53 -10.58
CA THR A 358 -8.64 3.47 -10.27
C THR A 358 -8.26 3.41 -8.78
N SER A 359 -9.19 2.96 -7.93
CA SER A 359 -8.94 2.66 -6.51
C SER A 359 -7.85 1.61 -6.28
N PHE A 360 -7.59 0.73 -7.26
CA PHE A 360 -6.50 -0.25 -7.20
C PHE A 360 -5.24 0.21 -7.94
N ALA A 361 -5.35 1.20 -8.82
CA ALA A 361 -4.21 1.86 -9.43
C ALA A 361 -3.45 2.76 -8.43
N ALA A 362 -4.16 3.58 -7.66
CA ALA A 362 -3.57 4.48 -6.66
C ALA A 362 -2.66 3.76 -5.65
N PRO A 363 -3.01 2.60 -5.04
CA PRO A 363 -2.12 1.89 -4.12
C PRO A 363 -0.79 1.45 -4.74
N HIS A 364 -0.75 1.18 -6.06
CA HIS A 364 0.50 0.86 -6.75
C HIS A 364 1.47 2.05 -6.74
N ILE A 365 0.96 3.26 -6.98
CA ILE A 365 1.75 4.49 -6.91
C ILE A 365 2.12 4.84 -5.46
N ALA A 366 1.22 4.62 -4.49
CA ALA A 366 1.53 4.81 -3.08
C ALA A 366 2.66 3.86 -2.62
N ALA A 367 2.62 2.59 -3.03
CA ALA A 367 3.69 1.63 -2.79
C ALA A 367 5.00 2.05 -3.46
N ALA A 368 4.95 2.52 -4.73
CA ALA A 368 6.11 3.02 -5.45
C ALA A 368 6.75 4.23 -4.73
N ALA A 369 5.94 5.19 -4.27
CA ALA A 369 6.42 6.35 -3.51
C ALA A 369 7.07 5.93 -2.18
N ALA A 370 6.48 4.97 -1.46
CA ALA A 370 7.05 4.42 -0.23
C ALA A 370 8.40 3.74 -0.47
N CYS A 371 8.52 2.93 -1.53
CA CYS A 371 9.76 2.30 -1.93
C CYS A 371 10.86 3.32 -2.32
N VAL A 372 10.48 4.41 -3.01
CA VAL A 372 11.41 5.53 -3.31
C VAL A 372 11.92 6.17 -2.02
N LEU A 373 11.05 6.41 -1.04
CA LEU A 373 11.40 6.98 0.26
C LEU A 373 12.24 6.02 1.11
N LEU A 374 12.01 4.72 1.05
CA LEU A 374 12.87 3.72 1.68
C LEU A 374 14.27 3.74 1.08
N ALA A 375 14.38 3.74 -0.24
CA ALA A 375 15.66 3.80 -0.93
C ALA A 375 16.40 5.12 -0.68
N GLN A 376 15.67 6.24 -0.58
CA GLN A 376 16.24 7.58 -0.40
C GLN A 376 15.38 8.43 0.57
N PRO A 377 15.61 8.32 1.89
CA PRO A 377 14.87 9.08 2.90
C PRO A 377 15.11 10.58 2.80
N GLY A 378 14.11 11.33 3.27
CA GLY A 378 14.19 12.80 3.35
C GLY A 378 13.97 13.50 2.01
N LEU A 379 13.53 12.78 0.97
CA LEU A 379 13.04 13.43 -0.24
C LEU A 379 11.76 14.21 0.08
N SER A 380 11.62 15.40 -0.49
CA SER A 380 10.35 16.13 -0.47
C SER A 380 9.31 15.45 -1.37
N ALA A 381 8.02 15.71 -1.13
CA ALA A 381 6.94 15.22 -1.97
C ALA A 381 7.17 15.56 -3.46
N ALA A 382 7.63 16.79 -3.75
CA ALA A 382 8.00 17.21 -5.10
C ALA A 382 9.08 16.33 -5.72
N ARG A 383 10.10 15.93 -4.94
CA ARG A 383 11.19 15.10 -5.44
C ARG A 383 10.76 13.65 -5.64
N VAL A 384 9.89 13.11 -4.78
CA VAL A 384 9.31 11.78 -4.99
C VAL A 384 8.48 11.76 -6.28
N ARG A 385 7.58 12.74 -6.47
CA ARG A 385 6.78 12.90 -7.70
C ARG A 385 7.68 12.98 -8.94
N GLN A 386 8.69 13.85 -8.90
CA GLN A 386 9.66 14.00 -10.00
C GLN A 386 10.39 12.67 -10.30
N THR A 387 10.75 11.89 -9.27
CA THR A 387 11.37 10.57 -9.47
C THR A 387 10.41 9.64 -10.20
N LEU A 388 9.15 9.55 -9.76
CA LEU A 388 8.14 8.71 -10.42
C LEU A 388 7.92 9.11 -11.89
N TYR A 389 7.89 10.42 -12.19
CA TYR A 389 7.75 10.92 -13.56
C TYR A 389 8.98 10.61 -14.43
N CYS A 390 10.20 10.78 -13.90
CA CYS A 390 11.43 10.52 -14.64
C CYS A 390 11.66 9.05 -14.98
N TYR A 391 11.08 8.14 -14.20
CA TYR A 391 11.17 6.69 -14.43
C TYR A 391 9.84 6.10 -14.93
N ALA A 392 8.95 6.94 -15.46
CA ALA A 392 7.75 6.48 -16.14
C ALA A 392 8.02 6.22 -17.63
N ASP A 393 7.52 5.09 -18.12
CA ASP A 393 7.40 4.84 -19.54
C ASP A 393 6.30 5.75 -20.11
N ASP A 394 6.64 6.59 -21.07
CA ASP A 394 5.72 7.48 -21.76
C ASP A 394 4.77 6.65 -22.63
N LEU A 395 3.49 6.64 -22.28
CA LEU A 395 2.43 5.90 -22.96
C LEU A 395 1.41 6.88 -23.55
N GLY A 396 0.70 6.44 -24.60
CA GLY A 396 -0.28 7.28 -25.27
C GLY A 396 0.34 8.33 -26.20
N ASP A 397 -0.12 9.56 -26.12
CA ASP A 397 0.44 10.68 -26.87
C ASP A 397 1.79 11.12 -26.27
N PRO A 398 2.79 11.47 -27.08
CA PRO A 398 4.11 11.84 -26.59
C PRO A 398 4.10 12.98 -25.57
N GLY A 399 4.69 12.75 -24.40
CA GLY A 399 4.68 13.65 -23.25
C GLY A 399 3.47 13.42 -22.34
N ARG A 400 3.18 14.38 -21.47
CA ARG A 400 2.02 14.25 -20.57
C ARG A 400 0.70 14.35 -21.35
N ASP A 401 -0.19 13.39 -21.17
CA ASP A 401 -1.54 13.37 -21.73
C ASP A 401 -2.62 13.17 -20.64
N ASP A 402 -3.90 13.19 -21.05
CA ASP A 402 -5.04 13.13 -20.11
C ASP A 402 -5.41 11.71 -19.68
N GLU A 403 -4.88 10.65 -20.32
CA GLU A 403 -5.16 9.24 -20.02
C GLU A 403 -4.09 8.63 -19.14
N TYR A 404 -2.81 8.86 -19.48
CA TYR A 404 -1.65 8.23 -18.84
C TYR A 404 -0.87 9.21 -17.94
N GLY A 405 -1.17 10.50 -17.98
CA GLY A 405 -0.41 11.53 -17.27
C GLY A 405 1.03 11.60 -17.80
N HIS A 406 2.03 11.45 -16.93
CA HIS A 406 3.45 11.32 -17.29
C HIS A 406 3.84 9.89 -17.69
N GLY A 407 2.90 8.93 -17.68
CA GLY A 407 3.11 7.56 -18.08
C GLY A 407 3.07 6.56 -16.90
N PHE A 408 3.64 5.37 -17.15
CA PHE A 408 3.63 4.21 -16.26
C PHE A 408 4.99 4.06 -15.55
N PRO A 409 5.10 4.26 -14.22
CA PRO A 409 6.38 4.18 -13.51
C PRO A 409 6.98 2.77 -13.52
N VAL A 410 8.27 2.66 -13.91
CA VAL A 410 9.08 1.44 -13.87
C VAL A 410 10.35 1.72 -13.08
N LEU A 411 10.42 1.27 -11.84
CA LEU A 411 11.47 1.66 -10.89
C LEU A 411 12.67 0.71 -10.85
N THR A 412 12.70 -0.33 -11.69
CA THR A 412 13.79 -1.31 -11.72
C THR A 412 15.16 -0.63 -11.87
N GLN A 413 15.30 0.28 -12.86
CA GLN A 413 16.54 1.02 -13.07
C GLN A 413 16.85 1.98 -11.91
N TYR A 414 15.84 2.60 -11.31
CA TYR A 414 16.03 3.48 -10.15
C TYR A 414 16.66 2.73 -8.97
N PHE A 415 16.15 1.53 -8.65
CA PHE A 415 16.70 0.71 -7.55
C PHE A 415 18.07 0.15 -7.91
N HIS A 416 18.26 -0.29 -9.16
CA HIS A 416 19.57 -0.73 -9.63
C HIS A 416 20.64 0.35 -9.42
N ASP A 417 20.42 1.56 -9.91
CA ASP A 417 21.40 2.64 -9.84
C ASP A 417 21.79 3.04 -8.41
N ARG A 418 20.92 2.79 -7.44
CA ARG A 418 21.10 3.22 -6.04
C ARG A 418 21.44 2.11 -5.08
N LEU A 419 20.93 0.92 -5.31
CA LEU A 419 20.96 -0.15 -4.31
C LEU A 419 21.65 -1.42 -4.82
N CYS A 420 21.82 -1.61 -6.14
CA CYS A 420 22.29 -2.86 -6.72
C CYS A 420 23.72 -3.22 -6.28
N PRO A 421 23.93 -4.31 -5.54
CA PRO A 421 25.26 -4.81 -5.18
C PRO A 421 26.05 -5.31 -6.38
N GLY A 422 25.36 -5.86 -7.38
CA GLY A 422 25.97 -6.44 -8.57
C GLY A 422 26.44 -5.45 -9.64
N ARG A 423 26.10 -4.17 -9.54
CA ARG A 423 26.42 -3.13 -10.54
C ARG A 423 27.91 -3.00 -10.92
N THR A 424 28.80 -3.51 -10.06
CA THR A 424 30.25 -3.49 -10.32
C THR A 424 30.72 -4.62 -11.25
N PHE A 425 29.91 -5.65 -11.44
CA PHE A 425 30.21 -6.75 -12.35
C PHE A 425 29.81 -6.39 -13.77
N ARG A 426 30.75 -6.56 -14.72
CA ARG A 426 30.56 -6.13 -16.12
C ARG A 426 29.59 -7.03 -16.90
N ASP A 427 29.37 -8.24 -16.43
CA ASP A 427 28.50 -9.27 -16.99
C ASP A 427 27.21 -9.48 -16.18
N MET A 428 26.90 -8.52 -15.30
CA MET A 428 25.62 -8.52 -14.61
C MET A 428 24.50 -8.30 -15.65
N PRO A 429 23.45 -9.13 -15.66
CA PRO A 429 22.30 -8.91 -16.54
C PRO A 429 21.68 -7.53 -16.36
N GLU A 430 20.97 -7.03 -17.38
CA GLU A 430 20.24 -5.78 -17.26
C GLU A 430 19.17 -5.86 -16.14
N PRO A 431 18.81 -4.74 -15.51
CA PRO A 431 17.93 -4.72 -14.33
C PRO A 431 16.56 -5.37 -14.52
N ASP A 432 15.99 -5.32 -15.71
CA ASP A 432 14.71 -5.95 -16.08
C ASP A 432 14.84 -7.42 -16.49
N PHE A 433 16.06 -7.93 -16.58
CA PHE A 433 16.25 -9.33 -16.93
C PHE A 433 15.93 -10.25 -15.74
N TRP A 434 15.25 -11.35 -15.99
CA TRP A 434 14.70 -12.26 -14.98
C TRP A 434 15.67 -12.72 -13.87
N SER A 435 16.96 -12.77 -14.16
CA SER A 435 17.98 -13.26 -13.21
C SER A 435 18.67 -12.15 -12.43
N HIS A 436 18.48 -10.88 -12.78
CA HIS A 436 19.16 -9.75 -12.16
C HIS A 436 18.91 -9.70 -10.65
N ALA A 437 17.63 -9.70 -10.26
CA ALA A 437 17.23 -9.60 -8.85
C ALA A 437 17.82 -10.71 -7.99
N GLY A 438 17.81 -11.97 -8.48
CA GLY A 438 18.36 -13.10 -7.75
C GLY A 438 19.89 -13.01 -7.57
N LEU A 439 20.60 -12.57 -8.60
CA LEU A 439 22.05 -12.35 -8.52
C LEU A 439 22.39 -11.22 -7.53
N ASP A 440 21.69 -10.09 -7.61
CA ASP A 440 21.87 -8.98 -6.68
C ASP A 440 21.62 -9.37 -5.23
N TYR A 441 20.54 -10.12 -4.98
CA TYR A 441 20.24 -10.66 -3.66
C TYR A 441 21.40 -11.51 -3.15
N CYS A 442 21.82 -12.52 -3.92
CA CYS A 442 22.87 -13.45 -3.48
C CYS A 442 24.23 -12.76 -3.29
N ILE A 443 24.55 -11.76 -4.10
CA ILE A 443 25.78 -10.96 -3.96
C ILE A 443 25.70 -10.07 -2.71
N GLY A 444 24.60 -9.32 -2.55
CA GLY A 444 24.38 -8.42 -1.43
C GLY A 444 24.36 -9.14 -0.08
N ALA A 445 23.71 -10.31 -0.01
CA ALA A 445 23.70 -11.17 1.16
C ALA A 445 25.03 -11.91 1.43
N GLY A 446 26.03 -11.72 0.57
CA GLY A 446 27.31 -12.45 0.70
C GLY A 446 27.23 -13.95 0.45
N LEU A 447 26.12 -14.42 -0.14
CA LEU A 447 25.93 -15.84 -0.47
C LEU A 447 26.75 -16.23 -1.70
N MET A 448 26.78 -15.35 -2.72
CA MET A 448 27.45 -15.59 -3.98
C MET A 448 28.54 -14.54 -4.23
N ALA A 449 29.76 -14.99 -4.49
CA ALA A 449 30.84 -14.13 -4.95
C ALA A 449 30.92 -14.10 -6.47
N GLY A 450 31.61 -13.09 -7.01
CA GLY A 450 32.02 -13.09 -8.41
C GLY A 450 32.91 -14.30 -8.75
N THR A 451 32.96 -14.66 -10.03
CA THR A 451 33.95 -15.61 -10.56
C THR A 451 35.32 -14.96 -10.77
N SER A 452 35.32 -13.62 -10.79
CA SER A 452 36.49 -12.76 -10.73
C SER A 452 36.10 -11.43 -10.06
N ASP A 453 37.06 -10.51 -9.91
CA ASP A 453 36.80 -9.16 -9.39
C ASP A 453 35.78 -8.34 -10.22
N VAL A 454 35.54 -8.73 -11.46
CA VAL A 454 34.73 -7.96 -12.41
C VAL A 454 33.66 -8.78 -13.14
N THR A 455 33.51 -10.08 -12.82
CA THR A 455 32.51 -10.95 -13.45
C THR A 455 31.80 -11.83 -12.43
N VAL A 456 30.50 -12.05 -12.62
CA VAL A 456 29.66 -12.96 -11.83
C VAL A 456 29.34 -14.25 -12.59
N SER A 457 29.54 -14.25 -13.90
CA SER A 457 29.33 -15.37 -14.84
C SER A 457 27.93 -16.01 -14.71
N PRO A 458 26.84 -15.30 -15.05
CA PRO A 458 25.47 -15.74 -14.82
C PRO A 458 25.14 -17.08 -15.47
N GLU A 459 25.64 -17.31 -16.68
CA GLU A 459 25.36 -18.51 -17.48
C GLU A 459 26.31 -19.68 -17.19
N ALA A 460 27.34 -19.46 -16.37
CA ALA A 460 28.21 -20.57 -15.95
C ALA A 460 27.42 -21.60 -15.12
N LEU A 461 27.73 -22.87 -15.33
CA LEU A 461 27.08 -23.95 -14.58
C LEU A 461 27.51 -23.91 -13.11
N ALA A 462 26.52 -24.01 -12.22
CA ALA A 462 26.79 -24.09 -10.80
C ALA A 462 27.30 -25.49 -10.43
N THR A 463 28.37 -25.56 -9.63
CA THR A 463 28.92 -26.82 -9.17
C THR A 463 28.33 -27.31 -7.85
N ARG A 464 28.44 -28.58 -7.55
CA ARG A 464 27.97 -29.16 -6.28
C ARG A 464 28.61 -28.47 -5.07
N ALA A 465 29.90 -28.14 -5.13
CA ALA A 465 30.58 -27.41 -4.07
C ALA A 465 30.01 -26.01 -3.88
N GLN A 466 29.71 -25.30 -4.96
CA GLN A 466 29.09 -23.97 -4.91
C GLN A 466 27.70 -24.01 -4.25
N ILE A 467 26.88 -25.00 -4.55
CA ILE A 467 25.55 -25.13 -3.95
C ILE A 467 25.65 -25.34 -2.44
N VAL A 468 26.46 -26.27 -1.96
CA VAL A 468 26.58 -26.49 -0.51
C VAL A 468 27.19 -25.27 0.20
N GLN A 469 28.06 -24.52 -0.47
CA GLN A 469 28.63 -23.28 0.07
C GLN A 469 27.57 -22.19 0.21
N LEU A 470 26.71 -22.00 -0.80
CA LEU A 470 25.60 -21.05 -0.77
C LEU A 470 24.63 -21.37 0.37
N LEU A 471 24.24 -22.64 0.51
CA LEU A 471 23.29 -23.06 1.55
C LEU A 471 23.90 -23.00 2.95
N TRP A 472 25.19 -23.31 3.10
CA TRP A 472 25.91 -23.17 4.35
C TRP A 472 26.01 -21.70 4.78
N ALA A 473 26.31 -20.80 3.83
CA ALA A 473 26.31 -19.37 4.07
C ALA A 473 24.91 -18.86 4.46
N ALA A 474 23.87 -19.26 3.73
CA ALA A 474 22.48 -18.92 4.03
C ALA A 474 22.02 -19.40 5.43
N ALA A 475 22.57 -20.54 5.91
CA ALA A 475 22.33 -21.04 7.25
C ALA A 475 23.17 -20.33 8.35
N GLY A 476 23.89 -19.25 8.02
CA GLY A 476 24.74 -18.53 8.96
C GLY A 476 26.10 -19.20 9.23
N SER A 477 26.58 -20.02 8.31
CA SER A 477 27.90 -20.67 8.35
C SER A 477 28.18 -21.50 9.62
N PRO A 478 27.26 -22.43 10.01
CA PRO A 478 27.38 -23.14 11.27
C PRO A 478 28.63 -24.04 11.33
N GLU A 479 29.35 -23.99 12.44
CA GLU A 479 30.46 -24.89 12.69
C GLU A 479 29.97 -26.33 12.87
N THR A 480 30.66 -27.29 12.24
CA THR A 480 30.30 -28.69 12.32
C THR A 480 31.56 -29.54 12.56
N ALA A 481 31.55 -30.34 13.61
CA ALA A 481 32.68 -31.21 13.93
C ALA A 481 32.67 -32.52 13.11
N GLY A 482 33.83 -33.14 12.97
CA GLY A 482 34.01 -34.45 12.35
C GLY A 482 34.82 -34.43 11.05
N THR A 483 35.08 -35.61 10.51
CA THR A 483 35.83 -35.80 9.26
C THR A 483 34.88 -36.19 8.12
N LEU A 484 35.27 -35.93 6.89
CA LEU A 484 34.60 -36.38 5.68
C LEU A 484 35.16 -37.74 5.22
N PRO A 485 34.33 -38.62 4.62
CA PRO A 485 34.80 -39.84 4.02
C PRO A 485 35.37 -39.62 2.59
N PHE A 486 35.22 -38.39 2.04
CA PHE A 486 35.52 -38.06 0.65
C PHE A 486 36.99 -37.75 0.46
N THR A 487 37.64 -38.46 -0.46
CA THR A 487 39.06 -38.30 -0.78
C THR A 487 39.33 -37.16 -1.77
N ASP A 488 38.29 -36.69 -2.45
CA ASP A 488 38.32 -35.63 -3.43
C ASP A 488 37.93 -34.25 -2.85
N VAL A 489 37.76 -34.14 -1.52
CA VAL A 489 37.51 -32.92 -0.77
C VAL A 489 38.71 -32.63 0.13
N ALA A 490 39.61 -31.78 -0.34
CA ALA A 490 40.81 -31.42 0.42
C ALA A 490 40.46 -30.61 1.67
N PRO A 491 41.12 -30.83 2.84
CA PRO A 491 40.82 -30.12 4.07
C PRO A 491 41.03 -28.61 4.01
N ASP A 492 41.84 -28.12 3.09
CA ASP A 492 42.11 -26.70 2.81
C ASP A 492 41.27 -26.12 1.69
N ALA A 493 40.36 -26.90 1.08
CA ALA A 493 39.45 -26.41 0.06
C ALA A 493 38.46 -25.39 0.66
N TRP A 494 38.17 -24.30 -0.07
CA TRP A 494 37.28 -23.22 0.35
C TRP A 494 35.87 -23.71 0.71
N TYR A 495 35.44 -24.82 0.14
CA TYR A 495 34.13 -25.45 0.37
C TYR A 495 34.18 -26.57 1.43
N TYR A 496 35.33 -26.89 2.05
CA TYR A 496 35.44 -28.02 2.96
C TYR A 496 34.48 -27.97 4.14
N ALA A 497 34.36 -26.80 4.78
CA ALA A 497 33.46 -26.60 5.91
C ALA A 497 31.99 -26.79 5.52
N ALA A 498 31.60 -26.27 4.37
CA ALA A 498 30.25 -26.38 3.83
C ALA A 498 29.89 -27.83 3.45
N VAL A 499 30.80 -28.55 2.77
CA VAL A 499 30.59 -29.97 2.43
C VAL A 499 30.49 -30.81 3.70
N ARG A 500 31.33 -30.54 4.72
CA ARG A 500 31.28 -31.24 6.01
C ARG A 500 29.94 -31.00 6.71
N TRP A 501 29.46 -29.76 6.76
CA TRP A 501 28.14 -29.43 7.32
C TRP A 501 27.02 -30.14 6.58
N ALA A 502 26.96 -30.02 5.26
CA ALA A 502 25.90 -30.59 4.45
C ALA A 502 25.86 -32.14 4.52
N TYR A 503 27.02 -32.77 4.55
CA TYR A 503 27.12 -34.24 4.74
C TYR A 503 26.69 -34.68 6.14
N ARG A 504 27.11 -33.98 7.19
CA ARG A 504 26.81 -34.34 8.59
C ARG A 504 25.36 -34.08 8.97
N THR A 505 24.71 -33.11 8.35
CA THR A 505 23.27 -32.85 8.51
C THR A 505 22.38 -33.73 7.64
N GLY A 506 23.01 -34.54 6.76
CA GLY A 506 22.28 -35.43 5.85
C GLY A 506 21.68 -34.72 4.63
N LEU A 507 22.03 -33.43 4.43
CA LEU A 507 21.52 -32.62 3.33
C LEU A 507 22.03 -33.10 1.96
N VAL A 508 23.28 -33.61 1.94
CA VAL A 508 23.89 -34.18 0.74
C VAL A 508 24.58 -35.51 1.03
N ALA A 509 24.65 -36.35 0.01
CA ALA A 509 25.45 -37.55 0.00
C ALA A 509 26.60 -37.40 -1.01
N GLY A 510 27.64 -38.27 -0.89
CA GLY A 510 28.62 -38.42 -1.94
C GLY A 510 28.05 -39.04 -3.20
N THR A 511 28.74 -38.88 -4.31
CA THR A 511 28.47 -39.59 -5.57
C THR A 511 28.88 -41.06 -5.48
N SER A 512 29.81 -41.36 -4.52
CA SER A 512 30.14 -42.70 -4.05
C SER A 512 30.41 -42.67 -2.54
N ALA A 513 30.81 -43.81 -1.97
CA ALA A 513 31.20 -43.90 -0.56
C ALA A 513 32.43 -43.03 -0.21
N THR A 514 33.28 -42.69 -1.18
CA THR A 514 34.54 -41.98 -0.98
C THR A 514 34.73 -40.74 -1.87
N THR A 515 33.74 -40.37 -2.70
CA THR A 515 33.81 -39.21 -3.59
C THR A 515 32.57 -38.32 -3.43
N PHE A 516 32.78 -37.01 -3.49
CA PHE A 516 31.75 -35.98 -3.46
C PHE A 516 31.52 -35.35 -4.84
N ASP A 517 32.54 -35.35 -5.70
CA ASP A 517 32.59 -34.69 -7.01
C ASP A 517 32.30 -33.18 -6.90
N PRO A 518 33.11 -32.38 -6.18
CA PRO A 518 32.83 -30.99 -5.87
C PRO A 518 32.67 -30.10 -7.10
N ASP A 519 33.40 -30.36 -8.17
CA ASP A 519 33.40 -29.56 -9.40
C ASP A 519 32.37 -30.05 -10.44
N ALA A 520 31.64 -31.12 -10.16
CA ALA A 520 30.61 -31.61 -11.05
C ALA A 520 29.42 -30.60 -11.08
N PRO A 521 28.91 -30.25 -12.27
CA PRO A 521 27.74 -29.38 -12.37
C PRO A 521 26.51 -30.05 -11.77
N ILE A 522 25.66 -29.26 -11.09
CA ILE A 522 24.43 -29.77 -10.47
C ILE A 522 23.28 -29.71 -11.47
N THR A 523 22.41 -30.75 -11.45
CA THR A 523 21.16 -30.67 -12.23
C THR A 523 20.09 -29.84 -11.51
N ARG A 524 19.13 -29.29 -12.26
CA ARG A 524 18.01 -28.53 -11.71
C ARG A 524 17.21 -29.34 -10.71
N GLN A 525 16.94 -30.64 -11.00
CA GLN A 525 16.23 -31.51 -10.05
C GLN A 525 17.06 -31.80 -8.79
N ASP A 526 18.37 -31.96 -8.88
CA ASP A 526 19.22 -32.27 -7.71
C ASP A 526 19.34 -31.06 -6.79
N PHE A 527 19.44 -29.84 -7.36
CA PHE A 527 19.40 -28.63 -6.57
C PHE A 527 18.06 -28.49 -5.83
N THR A 528 16.95 -28.75 -6.52
CA THR A 528 15.61 -28.72 -5.90
C THR A 528 15.46 -29.76 -4.79
N VAL A 529 16.05 -30.96 -4.96
CA VAL A 529 16.06 -31.99 -3.90
C VAL A 529 16.78 -31.50 -2.65
N ILE A 530 17.92 -30.84 -2.79
CA ILE A 530 18.68 -30.32 -1.65
C ILE A 530 17.84 -29.25 -0.89
N LEU A 531 17.17 -28.35 -1.59
CA LEU A 531 16.29 -27.35 -0.97
C LEU A 531 15.10 -28.00 -0.26
N TYR A 532 14.51 -29.04 -0.85
CA TYR A 532 13.40 -29.79 -0.25
C TYR A 532 13.82 -30.54 1.02
N GLU A 533 15.01 -31.12 1.03
CA GLU A 533 15.62 -31.74 2.22
C GLU A 533 15.84 -30.71 3.33
N GLN A 534 16.37 -29.53 2.97
CA GLN A 534 16.60 -28.42 3.89
C GLN A 534 15.30 -27.92 4.54
N SER A 535 14.22 -27.90 3.79
CA SER A 535 12.88 -27.51 4.26
C SER A 535 12.16 -28.59 5.07
N GLY A 536 12.81 -29.71 5.38
CA GLY A 536 12.25 -30.81 6.17
C GLY A 536 11.22 -31.66 5.43
N ARG A 537 11.25 -31.70 4.11
CA ARG A 537 10.38 -32.52 3.22
C ARG A 537 8.88 -32.22 3.43
N PRO A 538 8.42 -31.01 3.14
CA PRO A 538 7.01 -30.65 3.29
C PRO A 538 6.08 -31.57 2.49
N VAL A 539 4.86 -31.75 2.95
CA VAL A 539 3.84 -32.53 2.22
C VAL A 539 3.43 -31.77 0.96
N THR A 540 3.29 -32.48 -0.17
CA THR A 540 2.89 -31.92 -1.47
C THR A 540 1.54 -32.45 -1.91
N THR A 541 0.84 -31.71 -2.76
CA THR A 541 -0.47 -32.15 -3.35
C THR A 541 -0.29 -33.21 -4.46
N GLY A 542 0.90 -33.28 -5.08
CA GLY A 542 1.29 -34.27 -6.07
C GLY A 542 0.84 -33.98 -7.52
N SER A 543 0.11 -32.89 -7.78
CA SER A 543 -0.44 -32.62 -9.12
C SER A 543 0.25 -31.51 -9.91
N ALA A 544 1.06 -30.66 -9.27
CA ALA A 544 1.64 -29.47 -9.89
C ALA A 544 2.51 -29.75 -11.13
N LEU A 545 3.18 -30.90 -11.19
CA LEU A 545 4.05 -31.27 -12.33
C LEU A 545 3.28 -31.70 -13.59
N THR A 546 1.99 -32.01 -13.49
CA THR A 546 1.20 -32.52 -14.64
C THR A 546 1.02 -31.46 -15.74
N ALA A 547 1.24 -30.19 -15.42
CA ALA A 547 1.17 -29.10 -16.40
C ALA A 547 2.39 -29.03 -17.34
N PHE A 548 3.47 -29.77 -17.04
CA PHE A 548 4.72 -29.68 -17.81
C PHE A 548 4.87 -30.89 -18.77
N PRO A 549 5.14 -30.65 -20.05
CA PRO A 549 5.20 -31.70 -21.07
C PRO A 549 6.37 -32.69 -20.83
N ASP A 550 7.39 -32.27 -20.10
CA ASP A 550 8.59 -33.06 -19.82
C ASP A 550 8.60 -33.71 -18.41
N VAL A 551 7.47 -33.78 -17.74
CA VAL A 551 7.31 -34.43 -16.43
C VAL A 551 7.84 -35.86 -16.39
N GLY A 552 7.71 -36.60 -17.49
CA GLY A 552 8.24 -37.96 -17.63
C GLY A 552 9.76 -38.08 -17.57
N SER A 553 10.51 -36.97 -17.67
CA SER A 553 11.97 -36.95 -17.53
C SER A 553 12.44 -36.72 -16.10
N VAL A 554 11.54 -36.42 -15.16
CA VAL A 554 11.83 -36.27 -13.73
C VAL A 554 12.24 -37.63 -13.14
N ALA A 555 13.35 -37.62 -12.41
CA ALA A 555 13.77 -38.84 -11.70
C ALA A 555 12.82 -39.11 -10.52
N GLY A 556 12.51 -40.40 -10.25
CA GLY A 556 11.54 -40.76 -9.21
C GLY A 556 11.89 -40.20 -7.82
N TYR A 557 13.17 -40.10 -7.47
CA TYR A 557 13.62 -39.52 -6.19
C TYR A 557 13.37 -38.00 -6.11
N ALA A 558 13.34 -37.31 -7.24
CA ALA A 558 13.19 -35.85 -7.30
C ALA A 558 11.72 -35.39 -7.48
N TYR A 559 10.79 -36.34 -7.68
CA TYR A 559 9.41 -35.99 -8.03
C TYR A 559 8.73 -35.16 -6.94
N ALA A 560 8.83 -35.57 -5.67
CA ALA A 560 8.24 -34.82 -4.55
C ALA A 560 8.89 -33.43 -4.39
N ALA A 561 10.22 -33.35 -4.53
CA ALA A 561 10.94 -32.07 -4.42
C ALA A 561 10.56 -31.08 -5.52
N LEU A 562 10.47 -31.52 -6.77
CA LEU A 562 10.04 -30.66 -7.87
C LEU A 562 8.57 -30.28 -7.75
N THR A 563 7.69 -31.20 -7.31
CA THR A 563 6.28 -30.86 -7.03
C THR A 563 6.22 -29.72 -6.01
N TRP A 564 6.90 -29.88 -4.88
CA TRP A 564 6.99 -28.86 -3.86
C TRP A 564 7.52 -27.52 -4.41
N ALA A 565 8.61 -27.55 -5.16
CA ALA A 565 9.20 -26.31 -5.69
C ALA A 565 8.29 -25.56 -6.66
N VAL A 566 7.50 -26.31 -7.46
CA VAL A 566 6.49 -25.69 -8.35
C VAL A 566 5.31 -25.16 -7.53
N GLU A 567 4.77 -25.92 -6.58
CA GLU A 567 3.71 -25.48 -5.67
C GLU A 567 4.11 -24.23 -4.88
N GLN A 568 5.39 -24.14 -4.54
CA GLN A 568 5.94 -22.98 -3.86
C GLN A 568 6.34 -21.83 -4.81
N GLY A 569 6.22 -21.97 -6.13
CA GLY A 569 6.65 -20.94 -7.10
C GLY A 569 8.17 -20.72 -7.16
N LEU A 570 8.97 -21.62 -6.59
CA LEU A 570 10.44 -21.58 -6.69
C LEU A 570 10.93 -21.96 -8.09
N VAL A 571 10.15 -22.81 -8.78
CA VAL A 571 10.43 -23.27 -10.14
C VAL A 571 9.17 -23.08 -10.98
N SER A 572 9.24 -22.23 -12.00
CA SER A 572 8.16 -21.98 -12.95
C SER A 572 8.39 -22.61 -14.32
N GLY A 573 9.54 -23.27 -14.51
CA GLY A 573 9.97 -23.77 -15.82
C GLY A 573 10.62 -22.70 -16.70
N ALA A 574 11.01 -23.07 -17.92
CA ALA A 574 11.52 -22.17 -18.93
C ALA A 574 10.72 -22.31 -20.23
N GLY A 575 10.49 -21.22 -20.95
CA GLY A 575 9.80 -21.23 -22.23
C GLY A 575 10.58 -22.02 -23.29
N ALA A 576 9.85 -22.81 -24.11
CA ALA A 576 10.34 -23.50 -25.27
C ALA A 576 9.29 -23.40 -26.37
N ASP A 577 9.66 -23.71 -27.64
CA ASP A 577 8.76 -23.60 -28.80
C ASP A 577 7.46 -24.41 -28.65
N ASP A 578 7.46 -25.44 -27.79
CA ASP A 578 6.35 -26.36 -27.54
C ASP A 578 5.73 -26.21 -26.12
N GLY A 579 5.99 -25.10 -25.43
CA GLY A 579 5.45 -24.80 -24.10
C GLY A 579 6.53 -24.64 -23.02
N VAL A 580 6.07 -24.40 -21.77
CA VAL A 580 6.98 -24.24 -20.63
C VAL A 580 7.45 -25.62 -20.16
N ARG A 581 8.77 -25.80 -19.99
CA ARG A 581 9.42 -27.05 -19.60
C ARG A 581 10.17 -26.93 -18.29
N LEU A 582 10.19 -27.99 -17.50
CA LEU A 582 10.99 -28.09 -16.25
C LEU A 582 12.49 -28.26 -16.53
N THR A 583 12.85 -29.01 -17.59
CA THR A 583 14.21 -29.45 -17.89
C THR A 583 14.94 -30.01 -16.66
N PRO A 584 14.38 -31.04 -15.97
CA PRO A 584 14.85 -31.44 -14.64
C PRO A 584 16.28 -31.99 -14.63
N ARG A 585 16.70 -32.68 -15.70
CA ARG A 585 18.05 -33.20 -15.86
C ARG A 585 19.06 -32.22 -16.48
N GLY A 586 18.60 -31.04 -16.89
CA GLY A 586 19.49 -29.97 -17.33
C GLY A 586 20.30 -29.44 -16.15
N TYR A 587 21.51 -29.00 -16.41
CA TYR A 587 22.35 -28.38 -15.38
C TYR A 587 21.82 -26.96 -15.06
N ALA A 588 21.92 -26.57 -13.79
CA ALA A 588 21.54 -25.25 -13.34
C ALA A 588 22.69 -24.26 -13.57
N SER A 589 22.36 -23.09 -14.15
CA SER A 589 23.30 -21.96 -14.20
C SER A 589 23.33 -21.21 -12.87
N ARG A 590 24.39 -20.44 -12.64
CA ARG A 590 24.52 -19.58 -11.45
C ARG A 590 23.35 -18.62 -11.32
N ALA A 591 22.88 -18.05 -12.43
CA ALA A 591 21.70 -17.20 -12.48
C ALA A 591 20.42 -17.92 -12.02
N GLN A 592 20.21 -19.16 -12.49
CA GLN A 592 19.06 -19.97 -12.07
C GLN A 592 19.10 -20.33 -10.59
N VAL A 593 20.27 -20.68 -10.08
CA VAL A 593 20.48 -20.97 -8.66
C VAL A 593 20.19 -19.72 -7.83
N ALA A 594 20.71 -18.57 -8.23
CA ALA A 594 20.51 -17.32 -7.51
C ALA A 594 19.02 -16.91 -7.45
N ALA A 595 18.30 -17.01 -8.58
CA ALA A 595 16.87 -16.68 -8.63
C ALA A 595 16.03 -17.61 -7.72
N ILE A 596 16.30 -18.92 -7.75
CA ILE A 596 15.61 -19.89 -6.89
C ILE A 596 15.96 -19.66 -5.41
N LEU A 597 17.24 -19.40 -5.10
CA LEU A 597 17.68 -19.19 -3.72
C LEU A 597 17.11 -17.92 -3.10
N MET A 598 17.02 -16.83 -3.86
CA MET A 598 16.34 -15.60 -3.43
C MET A 598 14.88 -15.90 -3.02
N LEU A 599 14.11 -16.55 -3.90
CA LEU A 599 12.72 -16.92 -3.62
C LEU A 599 12.58 -17.90 -2.45
N TYR A 600 13.57 -18.74 -2.24
CA TYR A 600 13.62 -19.70 -1.12
C TYR A 600 13.83 -18.97 0.21
N CYS A 601 14.83 -18.09 0.29
CA CYS A 601 15.15 -17.34 1.50
C CYS A 601 14.03 -16.36 1.90
N ASP A 602 13.38 -15.71 0.92
CA ASP A 602 12.24 -14.82 1.15
C ASP A 602 11.07 -15.50 1.89
N ARG A 603 10.95 -16.82 1.79
CA ARG A 603 9.88 -17.60 2.43
C ARG A 603 10.20 -18.12 3.82
N GLU A 604 11.46 -18.35 4.10
CA GLU A 604 11.88 -18.80 5.45
C GLU A 604 11.87 -17.64 6.45
N THR A 605 11.83 -16.39 5.97
CA THR A 605 11.73 -15.18 6.78
C THR A 605 10.27 -14.69 6.95
N ALA A 606 9.32 -15.23 6.20
CA ALA A 606 7.88 -14.95 6.28
C ALA A 606 7.15 -16.03 7.08
#